data_3727e9210f08d28b9253586270a8edb1
#
_entry.id   3727e9210f08d28b9253586270a8edb1
#
_cell.length_a   1.000
_cell.length_b   1.000
_cell.length_c   1.000
_cell.angle_alpha   90.00
_cell.angle_beta   90.00
_cell.angle_gamma   90.00
#
_symmetry.space_group_name_H-M   'P 1'
#
loop_
_entity.id
_entity.type
_entity.pdbx_description
1 polymer ?
#
loop_
_entity_poly.entity_id
_entity_poly.type
_entity_poly.pdbx_seq_one_letter_code
_entity_poly.pdbx_strand_id
1 'polypeptide(L)'
;MISINSKDELSLYDLEGKWNDYVGVQKEVLKVLREQNYFKEMYVENVESKMCVRITAKGIRETLGNGNRFKSLPKRLKICKVSTIRSLPDIIKSGHLIKDNVENIHDEDYLFAYIGNEVLLDGEKIRIRIAVKKKISTNYFWIHNIDEY
;
A
#
# COMPACT_ATOMS: atom_id res chain seq x y z
N MET A 1 17.28 4.80 5.62
CA MET A 1 16.45 4.10 4.61
C MET A 1 15.66 2.99 5.30
N ILE A 2 14.40 2.82 4.93
CA ILE A 2 13.51 1.81 5.50
C ILE A 2 13.98 0.43 5.04
N SER A 3 14.21 -0.47 5.99
CA SER A 3 14.58 -1.87 5.73
C SER A 3 13.41 -2.80 6.03
N ILE A 4 13.11 -3.68 5.10
CA ILE A 4 12.02 -4.65 5.20
C ILE A 4 12.60 -6.05 4.99
N ASN A 5 12.29 -6.94 5.91
CA ASN A 5 12.60 -8.36 5.77
C ASN A 5 11.31 -9.11 5.41
N SER A 6 11.22 -9.62 4.19
CA SER A 6 9.99 -10.24 3.70
C SER A 6 9.62 -11.49 4.50
N LYS A 7 10.58 -12.29 4.89
CA LYS A 7 10.34 -13.50 5.69
C LYS A 7 9.72 -13.16 7.04
N ASP A 8 10.24 -12.15 7.73
CA ASP A 8 9.70 -11.70 9.01
C ASP A 8 8.29 -11.13 8.84
N GLU A 9 8.07 -10.30 7.83
CA GLU A 9 6.76 -9.73 7.57
C GLU A 9 5.73 -10.80 7.20
N LEU A 10 6.07 -11.71 6.30
CA LEU A 10 5.17 -12.77 5.86
C LEU A 10 4.84 -13.77 6.97
N SER A 11 5.74 -13.95 7.94
CA SER A 11 5.52 -14.84 9.08
C SER A 11 4.37 -14.41 9.99
N LEU A 12 3.96 -13.14 9.89
CA LEU A 12 2.83 -12.60 10.66
C LEU A 12 1.48 -13.09 10.15
N TYR A 13 1.43 -13.52 8.91
CA TYR A 13 0.19 -13.89 8.22
C TYR A 13 0.22 -15.38 7.88
N ASP A 14 -0.95 -16.02 7.92
CA ASP A 14 -1.10 -17.39 7.44
C ASP A 14 -1.47 -17.37 5.95
N LEU A 15 -0.44 -17.31 5.09
CA LEU A 15 -0.60 -17.20 3.65
C LEU A 15 -0.29 -18.50 2.89
N GLU A 16 0.12 -19.55 3.58
CA GLU A 16 0.43 -20.83 2.95
C GLU A 16 -0.78 -21.37 2.18
N GLY A 17 -0.57 -21.67 0.90
CA GLY A 17 -1.63 -22.13 0.00
C GLY A 17 -2.63 -21.07 -0.46
N LYS A 18 -2.44 -19.79 -0.06
CA LYS A 18 -3.42 -18.72 -0.34
C LYS A 18 -2.96 -17.71 -1.39
N TRP A 19 -1.74 -17.82 -1.89
CA TRP A 19 -1.17 -16.80 -2.79
C TRP A 19 -1.96 -16.58 -4.09
N ASN A 20 -2.73 -17.55 -4.55
CA ASN A 20 -3.60 -17.42 -5.72
C ASN A 20 -5.06 -17.12 -5.34
N ASP A 21 -5.34 -16.97 -4.05
CA ASP A 21 -6.64 -16.61 -3.52
C ASP A 21 -6.57 -15.21 -2.91
N TYR A 22 -6.82 -14.19 -3.74
CA TYR A 22 -6.70 -12.81 -3.29
C TYR A 22 -7.66 -12.48 -2.13
N VAL A 23 -8.83 -13.12 -2.08
CA VAL A 23 -9.78 -12.93 -0.96
C VAL A 23 -9.20 -13.50 0.32
N GLY A 24 -8.59 -14.68 0.26
CA GLY A 24 -7.91 -15.28 1.40
C GLY A 24 -6.75 -14.45 1.90
N VAL A 25 -5.93 -13.90 1.00
CA VAL A 25 -4.83 -13.00 1.35
C VAL A 25 -5.37 -11.74 2.04
N GLN A 26 -6.39 -11.10 1.47
CA GLN A 26 -7.01 -9.90 2.06
C GLN A 26 -7.52 -10.17 3.47
N LYS A 27 -8.27 -11.24 3.66
CA LYS A 27 -8.84 -11.61 4.96
C LYS A 27 -7.76 -11.83 6.00
N GLU A 28 -6.73 -12.58 5.66
CA GLU A 28 -5.65 -12.90 6.58
C GLU A 28 -4.84 -11.67 6.98
N VAL A 29 -4.47 -10.85 6.01
CA VAL A 29 -3.72 -9.62 6.26
C VAL A 29 -4.54 -8.65 7.11
N LEU A 30 -5.78 -8.39 6.76
CA LEU A 30 -6.64 -7.47 7.52
C LEU A 30 -6.90 -7.95 8.94
N LYS A 31 -7.06 -9.25 9.14
CA LYS A 31 -7.23 -9.84 10.47
C LYS A 31 -6.06 -9.49 11.38
N VAL A 32 -4.83 -9.74 10.91
CA VAL A 32 -3.62 -9.48 11.69
C VAL A 32 -3.43 -7.98 11.93
N LEU A 33 -3.64 -7.15 10.91
CA LEU A 33 -3.52 -5.70 11.06
C LEU A 33 -4.50 -5.14 12.09
N ARG A 34 -5.74 -5.63 12.12
CA ARG A 34 -6.73 -5.25 13.12
C ARG A 34 -6.32 -5.70 14.53
N GLU A 35 -5.82 -6.91 14.67
CA GLU A 35 -5.29 -7.41 15.95
C GLU A 35 -4.16 -6.54 16.49
N GLN A 36 -3.37 -5.93 15.61
CA GLN A 36 -2.26 -5.04 15.95
C GLN A 36 -2.67 -3.57 16.10
N ASN A 37 -3.96 -3.26 16.01
CA ASN A 37 -4.48 -1.88 16.02
C ASN A 37 -3.88 -1.01 14.92
N TYR A 38 -3.53 -1.58 13.77
CA TYR A 38 -2.87 -0.90 12.67
C TYR A 38 -3.68 0.28 12.13
N PHE A 39 -5.01 0.18 12.09
CA PHE A 39 -5.88 1.21 11.53
C PHE A 39 -6.28 2.31 12.52
N LYS A 40 -5.86 2.20 13.78
CA LYS A 40 -6.22 3.19 14.79
C LYS A 40 -5.47 4.50 14.53
N GLU A 41 -6.23 5.59 14.31
CA GLU A 41 -5.68 6.93 14.06
C GLU A 41 -4.67 6.99 12.90
N MET A 42 -4.90 6.19 11.85
CA MET A 42 -3.94 6.05 10.77
C MET A 42 -4.06 7.17 9.73
N TYR A 43 -3.64 8.36 10.15
CA TYR A 43 -3.35 9.48 9.26
C TYR A 43 -1.85 9.69 9.22
N VAL A 44 -1.30 9.82 8.01
CA VAL A 44 0.11 10.07 7.82
C VAL A 44 0.28 11.32 6.97
N GLU A 45 1.05 12.28 7.46
CA GLU A 45 1.43 13.45 6.68
C GLU A 45 2.74 13.17 5.95
N ASN A 46 2.74 13.33 4.63
CA ASN A 46 3.97 13.34 3.86
C ASN A 46 4.74 14.62 4.16
N VAL A 47 5.96 14.50 4.67
CA VAL A 47 6.75 15.65 5.16
C VAL A 47 7.04 16.67 4.06
N GLU A 48 7.38 16.18 2.86
CA GLU A 48 7.75 17.04 1.74
C GLU A 48 6.56 17.87 1.21
N SER A 49 5.43 17.21 0.96
CA SER A 49 4.28 17.85 0.31
C SER A 49 3.20 18.36 1.25
N LYS A 50 3.27 17.96 2.53
CA LYS A 50 2.22 18.21 3.53
C LYS A 50 0.89 17.50 3.23
N MET A 51 0.88 16.60 2.25
CA MET A 51 -0.29 15.80 1.91
C MET A 51 -0.64 14.86 3.06
N CYS A 52 -1.91 14.85 3.46
CA CYS A 52 -2.43 13.94 4.48
C CYS A 52 -3.03 12.70 3.82
N VAL A 53 -2.55 11.53 4.23
CA VAL A 53 -2.99 10.25 3.68
C VAL A 53 -3.58 9.37 4.77
N ARG A 54 -4.78 8.87 4.54
CA ARG A 54 -5.40 7.85 5.41
C ARG A 54 -5.04 6.47 4.91
N ILE A 55 -4.69 5.60 5.83
CA ILE A 55 -4.50 4.18 5.56
C ILE A 55 -5.74 3.44 6.09
N THR A 56 -6.58 2.97 5.18
CA THR A 56 -7.86 2.34 5.51
C THR A 56 -7.87 0.87 5.16
N ALA A 57 -8.74 0.11 5.81
CA ALA A 57 -8.94 -1.31 5.46
C ALA A 57 -9.36 -1.47 4.00
N LYS A 58 -10.22 -0.57 3.51
CA LYS A 58 -10.62 -0.55 2.09
C LYS A 58 -9.43 -0.35 1.17
N GLY A 59 -8.54 0.60 1.49
CA GLY A 59 -7.34 0.86 0.70
C GLY A 59 -6.38 -0.33 0.68
N ILE A 60 -6.20 -1.00 1.80
CA ILE A 60 -5.39 -2.23 1.86
C ILE A 60 -6.04 -3.34 1.01
N ARG A 61 -7.34 -3.50 1.06
CA ARG A 61 -8.03 -4.47 0.19
C ARG A 61 -7.81 -4.15 -1.29
N GLU A 62 -7.91 -2.89 -1.68
CA GLU A 62 -7.67 -2.48 -3.07
C GLU A 62 -6.23 -2.80 -3.50
N THR A 63 -5.25 -2.56 -2.63
CA THR A 63 -3.84 -2.90 -2.87
C THR A 63 -3.62 -4.40 -3.08
N LEU A 64 -4.29 -5.23 -2.28
CA LEU A 64 -4.13 -6.69 -2.31
C LEU A 64 -5.00 -7.37 -3.36
N GLY A 65 -5.66 -6.61 -4.20
CA GLY A 65 -6.24 -7.14 -5.40
C GLY A 65 -7.68 -6.77 -5.66
N ASN A 66 -7.95 -6.67 -6.93
CA ASN A 66 -9.27 -6.62 -7.53
C ASN A 66 -9.37 -7.81 -8.48
N GLY A 67 -9.80 -8.96 -7.96
CA GLY A 67 -9.99 -10.15 -8.78
C GLY A 67 -8.69 -10.66 -9.41
N ASN A 68 -8.68 -10.77 -10.73
CA ASN A 68 -7.57 -11.36 -11.47
C ASN A 68 -6.27 -10.56 -11.43
N ARG A 69 -6.32 -9.30 -11.06
CA ARG A 69 -5.14 -8.43 -11.05
C ARG A 69 -4.06 -8.92 -10.10
N PHE A 70 -4.43 -9.16 -8.84
CA PHE A 70 -3.48 -9.70 -7.85
C PHE A 70 -3.07 -11.12 -8.20
N LYS A 71 -4.05 -11.96 -8.57
CA LYS A 71 -3.81 -13.37 -8.93
C LYS A 71 -2.77 -13.51 -10.05
N SER A 72 -2.82 -12.64 -11.05
CA SER A 72 -1.91 -12.71 -12.20
C SER A 72 -0.55 -12.07 -11.97
N LEU A 73 -0.32 -11.41 -10.83
CA LEU A 73 1.00 -10.86 -10.52
C LEU A 73 2.02 -11.97 -10.30
N PRO A 74 3.29 -11.74 -10.71
CA PRO A 74 4.39 -12.61 -10.29
C PRO A 74 4.45 -12.70 -8.75
N LYS A 75 4.83 -13.85 -8.23
CA LYS A 75 4.92 -14.07 -6.77
C LYS A 75 5.81 -13.04 -6.09
N ARG A 76 6.91 -12.63 -6.73
CA ARG A 76 7.80 -11.59 -6.22
C ARG A 76 7.06 -10.29 -5.91
N LEU A 77 6.16 -9.86 -6.80
CA LEU A 77 5.38 -8.64 -6.61
C LEU A 77 4.30 -8.81 -5.54
N LYS A 78 3.69 -9.98 -5.44
CA LYS A 78 2.76 -10.29 -4.34
C LYS A 78 3.46 -10.18 -2.98
N ILE A 79 4.64 -10.77 -2.87
CA ILE A 79 5.46 -10.71 -1.66
C ILE A 79 5.83 -9.26 -1.33
N CYS A 80 6.25 -8.50 -2.33
CA CYS A 80 6.58 -7.09 -2.16
C CYS A 80 5.38 -6.30 -1.59
N LYS A 81 4.21 -6.46 -2.18
CA LYS A 81 3.00 -5.76 -1.71
C LYS A 81 2.68 -6.09 -0.25
N VAL A 82 2.63 -7.36 0.09
CA VAL A 82 2.29 -7.79 1.46
C VAL A 82 3.35 -7.35 2.46
N SER A 83 4.62 -7.49 2.11
CA SER A 83 5.74 -7.18 3.01
C SER A 83 5.87 -5.68 3.31
N THR A 84 5.39 -4.81 2.44
CA THR A 84 5.49 -3.35 2.63
C THR A 84 4.37 -2.74 3.45
N ILE A 85 3.26 -3.45 3.66
CA ILE A 85 2.06 -2.87 4.28
C ILE A 85 2.35 -2.25 5.65
N ARG A 86 3.05 -2.94 6.54
CA ARG A 86 3.33 -2.41 7.87
C ARG A 86 4.29 -1.22 7.86
N SER A 87 5.07 -1.06 6.80
CA SER A 87 5.98 0.07 6.62
C SER A 87 5.36 1.25 5.88
N LEU A 88 4.11 1.13 5.42
CA LEU A 88 3.44 2.20 4.70
C LEU A 88 3.47 3.55 5.38
N PRO A 89 3.21 3.66 6.70
CA PRO A 89 3.28 4.96 7.37
C PRO A 89 4.64 5.64 7.17
N ASP A 90 5.72 4.91 7.35
CA ASP A 90 7.07 5.46 7.20
C ASP A 90 7.42 5.75 5.74
N ILE A 91 6.98 4.88 4.82
CA ILE A 91 7.17 5.09 3.37
C ILE A 91 6.49 6.37 2.91
N ILE A 92 5.26 6.60 3.34
CA ILE A 92 4.49 7.80 2.98
C ILE A 92 5.10 9.03 3.63
N LYS A 93 5.43 8.96 4.90
CA LYS A 93 5.96 10.10 5.65
C LYS A 93 7.26 10.66 5.04
N SER A 94 8.18 9.78 4.67
CA SER A 94 9.51 10.16 4.17
C SER A 94 9.63 10.17 2.65
N GLY A 95 8.57 9.83 1.94
CA GLY A 95 8.59 9.73 0.49
C GLY A 95 8.54 11.07 -0.24
N HIS A 96 8.67 11.01 -1.56
CA HIS A 96 8.62 12.15 -2.46
C HIS A 96 7.32 12.15 -3.25
N LEU A 97 6.70 13.31 -3.38
CA LEU A 97 5.55 13.47 -4.25
C LEU A 97 6.01 13.40 -5.71
N ILE A 98 5.62 12.35 -6.43
CA ILE A 98 5.98 12.16 -7.84
C ILE A 98 5.03 12.95 -8.73
N LYS A 99 3.73 12.79 -8.48
CA LYS A 99 2.66 13.49 -9.21
C LYS A 99 1.51 13.78 -8.26
N ASP A 100 0.80 14.87 -8.53
CA ASP A 100 -0.34 15.34 -7.75
C ASP A 100 -1.53 15.61 -8.66
N ASN A 101 -2.73 15.46 -8.12
CA ASN A 101 -4.00 15.80 -8.77
C ASN A 101 -4.15 15.24 -10.19
N VAL A 102 -3.77 13.97 -10.37
CA VAL A 102 -3.91 13.27 -11.65
C VAL A 102 -5.36 12.83 -11.83
N GLU A 103 -6.00 13.31 -12.90
CA GLU A 103 -7.33 12.87 -13.27
C GLU A 103 -7.30 11.44 -13.83
N ASN A 104 -8.34 10.67 -13.49
CA ASN A 104 -8.51 9.33 -14.03
C ASN A 104 -9.65 9.33 -15.03
N ILE A 105 -9.38 8.89 -16.27
CA ILE A 105 -10.40 8.83 -17.33
C ILE A 105 -11.51 7.82 -17.03
N HIS A 106 -11.26 6.86 -16.14
CA HIS A 106 -12.26 5.85 -15.77
C HIS A 106 -13.04 6.21 -14.50
N ASP A 107 -12.64 7.27 -13.80
CA ASP A 107 -13.26 7.68 -12.54
C ASP A 107 -13.11 9.20 -12.36
N GLU A 108 -14.06 9.95 -12.93
CA GLU A 108 -14.04 11.41 -12.93
C GLU A 108 -14.25 12.04 -11.55
N ASP A 109 -14.75 11.26 -10.58
CA ASP A 109 -15.02 11.76 -9.23
C ASP A 109 -13.77 11.76 -8.34
N TYR A 110 -12.66 11.19 -8.81
CA TYR A 110 -11.44 11.01 -8.02
C TYR A 110 -10.23 11.65 -8.67
N LEU A 111 -9.36 12.17 -7.82
CA LEU A 111 -8.02 12.61 -8.19
C LEU A 111 -7.01 11.66 -7.59
N PHE A 112 -5.95 11.39 -8.31
CA PHE A 112 -4.85 10.51 -7.89
C PHE A 112 -3.59 11.32 -7.64
N ALA A 113 -2.78 10.83 -6.69
CA ALA A 113 -1.44 11.31 -6.48
C ALA A 113 -0.51 10.12 -6.26
N TYR A 114 0.78 10.31 -6.47
CA TYR A 114 1.76 9.24 -6.34
C TYR A 114 2.91 9.69 -5.46
N ILE A 115 3.20 8.88 -4.45
CA ILE A 115 4.32 9.09 -3.54
C ILE A 115 5.33 7.97 -3.79
N GLY A 116 6.57 8.34 -4.06
CA GLY A 116 7.65 7.39 -4.28
C GLY A 116 8.64 7.36 -3.13
N ASN A 117 9.22 6.20 -2.90
CA ASN A 117 10.30 6.05 -1.93
C ASN A 117 11.18 4.86 -2.32
N GLU A 118 12.41 4.87 -1.82
CA GLU A 118 13.30 3.72 -1.92
C GLU A 118 13.31 2.99 -0.59
N VAL A 119 13.24 1.67 -0.65
CA VAL A 119 13.35 0.81 0.52
C VAL A 119 14.36 -0.30 0.26
N LEU A 120 14.90 -0.87 1.32
CA LEU A 120 15.66 -2.11 1.23
C LEU A 120 14.72 -3.27 1.54
N LEU A 121 14.43 -4.08 0.54
CA LEU A 121 13.66 -5.32 0.71
C LEU A 121 14.63 -6.50 0.61
N ASP A 122 14.81 -7.21 1.70
CA ASP A 122 15.76 -8.33 1.81
C ASP A 122 17.18 -7.93 1.37
N GLY A 123 17.59 -6.70 1.73
CA GLY A 123 18.90 -6.14 1.38
C GLY A 123 19.02 -5.58 -0.03
N GLU A 124 17.99 -5.72 -0.85
CA GLU A 124 17.97 -5.17 -2.21
C GLU A 124 17.23 -3.82 -2.23
N LYS A 125 17.85 -2.83 -2.85
CA LYS A 125 17.23 -1.52 -3.01
C LYS A 125 16.13 -1.58 -4.08
N ILE A 126 14.91 -1.27 -3.70
CA ILE A 126 13.76 -1.22 -4.63
C ILE A 126 13.05 0.11 -4.51
N ARG A 127 12.39 0.50 -5.58
CA ARG A 127 11.54 1.69 -5.61
C ARG A 127 10.09 1.27 -5.42
N ILE A 128 9.44 1.91 -4.44
CA ILE A 128 8.03 1.71 -4.15
C ILE A 128 7.27 2.96 -4.55
N ARG A 129 6.17 2.78 -5.24
CA ARG A 129 5.23 3.85 -5.57
C ARG A 129 3.91 3.58 -4.88
N ILE A 130 3.46 4.54 -4.10
CA ILE A 130 2.17 4.51 -3.43
C ILE A 130 1.20 5.37 -4.23
N ALA A 131 0.17 4.74 -4.79
CA ALA A 131 -0.94 5.45 -5.39
C ALA A 131 -1.95 5.78 -4.29
N VAL A 132 -2.29 7.05 -4.18
CA VAL A 132 -3.32 7.54 -3.26
C VAL A 132 -4.40 8.23 -4.07
N LYS A 133 -5.63 8.21 -3.58
CA LYS A 133 -6.76 8.86 -4.25
C LYS A 133 -7.62 9.65 -3.27
N LYS A 134 -8.27 10.69 -3.76
CA LYS A 134 -9.30 11.41 -3.00
C LYS A 134 -10.50 11.69 -3.88
N LYS A 135 -11.66 11.80 -3.29
CA LYS A 135 -12.81 12.43 -3.96
C LYS A 135 -12.50 13.91 -4.15
N ILE A 136 -12.89 14.47 -5.27
CA ILE A 136 -12.68 15.90 -5.57
C ILE A 136 -13.24 16.78 -4.44
N SER A 137 -14.33 16.34 -3.80
CA SER A 137 -14.99 17.07 -2.71
C SER A 137 -14.32 16.95 -1.35
N THR A 138 -13.25 16.16 -1.20
CA THR A 138 -12.58 15.94 0.09
C THR A 138 -11.21 16.58 0.15
N ASN A 139 -10.68 16.75 1.39
CA ASN A 139 -9.39 17.39 1.63
C ASN A 139 -8.27 16.38 1.96
N TYR A 140 -8.56 15.09 1.89
CA TYR A 140 -7.56 14.07 2.21
C TYR A 140 -7.56 12.95 1.17
N PHE A 141 -6.39 12.34 1.03
CA PHE A 141 -6.19 11.15 0.21
C PHE A 141 -6.28 9.90 1.07
N TRP A 142 -6.59 8.77 0.44
CA TRP A 142 -6.43 7.46 1.07
C TRP A 142 -5.63 6.53 0.16
N ILE A 143 -5.04 5.51 0.77
CA ILE A 143 -4.29 4.46 0.07
C ILE A 143 -5.16 3.80 -1.00
N HIS A 144 -4.58 3.59 -2.18
CA HIS A 144 -5.22 2.88 -3.28
C HIS A 144 -4.39 1.70 -3.77
N ASN A 145 -3.09 1.86 -3.93
CA ASN A 145 -2.23 0.79 -4.43
C ASN A 145 -0.77 0.98 -4.02
N ILE A 146 -0.04 -0.13 -4.01
CA ILE A 146 1.40 -0.19 -3.78
C ILE A 146 2.01 -0.89 -4.98
N ASP A 147 2.95 -0.25 -5.64
CA ASP A 147 3.67 -0.80 -6.79
C ASP A 147 5.18 -0.68 -6.60
N GLU A 148 5.92 -1.59 -7.22
CA GLU A 148 7.34 -1.40 -7.52
C GLU A 148 7.46 -0.69 -8.87
N TYR A 149 8.39 0.24 -9.01
CA TYR A 149 8.55 0.96 -10.26
C TYR A 149 10.00 1.32 -10.60
#